data_252d49906fb0c4c9978a659f2d53ed70
#
_entry.id   252d49906fb0c4c9978a659f2d53ed70
#
_cell.length_a   1.000
_cell.length_b   1.000
_cell.length_c   1.000
_cell.angle_alpha   90.00
_cell.angle_beta   90.00
_cell.angle_gamma   90.00
#
_symmetry.space_group_name_H-M   'P 1'
#
loop_
_entity.id
_entity.type
_entity.pdbx_description
1 polymer ?
#
loop_
_entity_poly.entity_id
_entity_poly.type
_entity_poly.pdbx_seq_one_letter_code
_entity_poly.pdbx_strand_id
1 'polypeptide(L)'
;MSQENGNAPKFGIRKNVRQIGRTDVAGGGQVVVEDGYAFVGHMDPPHGTTILDVKDPKHPRIVAEIEIPQGVHSHKVRVSGDIMLVNLERYRSKEKQPAGLKVYDISNRDKPKEIAFFQ
;
A
#
# COMPACT_ATOMS: atom_id res chain seq x y z
N MET A 1 -10.52 -27.01 3.90
CA MET A 1 -10.05 -26.59 4.15
C MET A 1 -9.50 -26.18 4.26
N SER A 2 -9.25 -26.20 4.35
CA SER A 2 -8.66 -25.73 4.63
C SER A 2 -7.75 -25.36 4.73
N GLN A 3 -7.45 -25.60 4.31
CA GLN A 3 -6.46 -25.24 4.49
C GLN A 3 -5.95 -24.31 4.63
N GLU A 4 -6.59 -24.37 4.39
CA GLU A 4 -5.90 -23.29 4.66
C GLU A 4 -4.93 -23.39 5.70
N ASN A 5 -4.69 -24.19 5.98
CA ASN A 5 -3.87 -24.25 6.87
C ASN A 5 -2.55 -23.89 6.97
N GLY A 6 -1.74 -23.97 6.21
CA GLY A 6 -0.36 -23.69 6.40
C GLY A 6 0.00 -22.20 6.39
N ASN A 7 -0.86 -21.37 5.79
CA ASN A 7 -0.61 -19.94 5.65
C ASN A 7 -1.39 -19.07 6.64
N ALA A 8 -2.25 -19.68 7.43
CA ALA A 8 -3.00 -18.90 8.41
C ALA A 8 -2.10 -18.49 9.57
N PRO A 9 -2.21 -17.25 10.07
CA PRO A 9 -1.46 -16.84 11.24
C PRO A 9 -1.78 -17.72 12.43
N LYS A 10 -0.77 -18.09 13.19
CA LYS A 10 -0.97 -18.90 14.39
C LYS A 10 -1.95 -18.31 15.37
N PHE A 11 -1.94 -16.99 15.46
CA PHE A 11 -2.74 -16.27 16.44
C PHE A 11 -4.00 -15.65 15.85
N GLY A 12 -4.32 -15.99 14.59
CA GLY A 12 -5.49 -15.45 13.94
C GLY A 12 -6.78 -16.01 14.54
N ILE A 13 -7.76 -15.14 14.76
CA ILE A 13 -9.09 -15.51 15.21
C ILE A 13 -10.05 -15.16 14.08
N ARG A 14 -10.91 -16.14 13.70
CA ARG A 14 -11.89 -15.94 12.63
C ARG A 14 -13.26 -16.42 13.09
N LYS A 15 -14.27 -15.64 12.76
CA LYS A 15 -15.65 -16.04 12.96
C LYS A 15 -16.49 -15.44 11.84
N ASN A 16 -17.18 -16.30 11.11
CA ASN A 16 -18.02 -15.89 9.96
C ASN A 16 -17.21 -15.23 8.84
N VAL A 17 -15.91 -15.50 8.78
CA VAL A 17 -15.00 -14.98 7.77
C VAL A 17 -14.07 -16.09 7.34
N ARG A 18 -13.80 -16.18 6.04
CA ARG A 18 -12.87 -17.17 5.49
C ARG A 18 -11.74 -16.45 4.75
N GLN A 19 -10.52 -16.80 5.09
CA GLN A 19 -9.36 -16.32 4.35
C GLN A 19 -9.31 -17.04 3.00
N ILE A 20 -9.24 -16.28 1.90
CA ILE A 20 -9.20 -16.85 0.55
C ILE A 20 -7.87 -16.60 -0.16
N GLY A 21 -7.03 -15.72 0.35
CA GLY A 21 -5.73 -15.44 -0.24
C GLY A 21 -4.86 -14.69 0.74
N ARG A 22 -3.58 -14.60 0.40
CA ARG A 22 -2.60 -13.88 1.21
C ARG A 22 -1.41 -13.48 0.37
N THR A 23 -0.85 -12.33 0.66
CA THR A 23 0.49 -11.95 0.24
C THR A 23 1.11 -11.11 1.35
N ASP A 24 2.43 -11.20 1.50
CA ASP A 24 3.12 -10.45 2.53
C ASP A 24 3.58 -9.11 1.98
N VAL A 25 3.29 -8.07 2.74
CA VAL A 25 3.80 -6.72 2.48
C VAL A 25 4.34 -6.17 3.79
N ALA A 26 5.19 -5.16 3.71
CA ALA A 26 5.70 -4.50 4.91
C ALA A 26 4.54 -3.90 5.71
N GLY A 27 4.77 -3.59 6.98
CA GLY A 27 3.75 -3.07 7.87
C GLY A 27 2.94 -1.94 7.25
N GLY A 28 1.64 -2.17 7.07
CA GLY A 28 0.75 -1.25 6.40
C GLY A 28 0.03 -0.33 7.34
N GLY A 29 -0.31 0.84 6.84
CA GLY A 29 -1.21 1.77 7.49
C GLY A 29 -2.60 1.63 6.91
N GLN A 30 -2.85 2.31 5.80
CA GLN A 30 -4.16 2.34 5.17
C GLN A 30 -4.17 1.50 3.90
N VAL A 31 -5.29 0.88 3.61
CA VAL A 31 -5.51 0.17 2.36
C VAL A 31 -6.78 0.67 1.68
N VAL A 32 -6.70 0.85 0.36
CA VAL A 32 -7.83 1.23 -0.48
C VAL A 32 -7.89 0.22 -1.63
N VAL A 33 -9.08 -0.21 -2.00
CA VAL A 33 -9.27 -1.13 -3.13
C VAL A 33 -10.18 -0.46 -4.15
N GLU A 34 -9.74 -0.43 -5.40
CA GLU A 34 -10.51 0.12 -6.51
C GLU A 34 -10.12 -0.58 -7.80
N ASP A 35 -11.11 -0.94 -8.61
CA ASP A 35 -10.93 -1.54 -9.93
C ASP A 35 -10.00 -2.77 -9.95
N GLY A 36 -10.10 -3.60 -8.93
CA GLY A 36 -9.31 -4.82 -8.86
C GLY A 36 -7.87 -4.63 -8.42
N TYR A 37 -7.54 -3.48 -7.85
CA TYR A 37 -6.23 -3.19 -7.29
C TYR A 37 -6.35 -2.74 -5.84
N ALA A 38 -5.39 -3.16 -5.03
CA ALA A 38 -5.26 -2.70 -3.66
C ALA A 38 -4.06 -1.77 -3.57
N PHE A 39 -4.23 -0.68 -2.84
CA PHE A 39 -3.20 0.34 -2.64
C PHE A 39 -2.93 0.42 -1.15
N VAL A 40 -1.71 0.11 -0.74
CA VAL A 40 -1.32 0.02 0.66
C VAL A 40 -0.31 1.10 0.99
N GLY A 41 -0.66 2.00 1.91
CA GLY A 41 0.29 2.96 2.46
C GLY A 41 1.05 2.32 3.62
N HIS A 42 2.34 2.63 3.75
CA HIS A 42 3.21 2.00 4.74
C HIS A 42 3.63 2.97 5.84
N MET A 43 3.86 2.41 7.02
CA MET A 43 4.25 3.20 8.20
C MET A 43 5.72 3.59 8.20
N ASP A 44 6.59 2.71 7.69
CA ASP A 44 8.03 2.91 7.85
C ASP A 44 8.77 2.91 6.51
N PRO A 45 9.68 3.89 6.31
CA PRO A 45 10.55 3.88 5.14
C PRO A 45 11.45 2.64 5.14
N PRO A 46 11.92 2.20 3.99
CA PRO A 46 11.80 2.85 2.68
C PRO A 46 10.46 2.63 1.98
N HIS A 47 9.54 1.92 2.60
CA HIS A 47 8.27 1.57 1.99
C HIS A 47 7.31 2.77 2.01
N GLY A 48 6.83 3.17 0.84
CA GLY A 48 5.85 4.25 0.70
C GLY A 48 4.47 3.71 0.38
N THR A 49 4.28 3.25 -0.84
CA THR A 49 3.00 2.70 -1.29
C THR A 49 3.25 1.45 -2.09
N THR A 50 2.49 0.39 -1.82
CA THR A 50 2.50 -0.84 -2.60
C THR A 50 1.19 -0.96 -3.35
N ILE A 51 1.26 -1.29 -4.63
CA ILE A 51 0.09 -1.55 -5.47
C ILE A 51 0.05 -3.04 -5.78
N LEU A 52 -1.10 -3.65 -5.54
CA LEU A 52 -1.30 -5.07 -5.77
C LEU A 52 -2.46 -5.28 -6.75
N ASP A 53 -2.29 -6.23 -7.65
CA ASP A 53 -3.39 -6.75 -8.46
C ASP A 53 -4.13 -7.78 -7.59
N VAL A 54 -5.39 -7.49 -7.30
CA VAL A 54 -6.24 -8.36 -6.48
C VAL A 54 -7.48 -8.82 -7.25
N LYS A 55 -7.42 -8.80 -8.59
CA LYS A 55 -8.52 -9.28 -9.43
C LYS A 55 -8.82 -10.75 -9.15
N ASP A 56 -7.79 -11.54 -8.90
CA ASP A 56 -7.95 -12.87 -8.33
C ASP A 56 -7.55 -12.80 -6.85
N PRO A 57 -8.53 -12.71 -5.95
CA PRO A 57 -8.21 -12.54 -4.52
C PRO A 57 -7.52 -13.75 -3.89
N LYS A 58 -7.52 -14.88 -4.56
CA LYS A 58 -6.77 -16.06 -4.09
C LYS A 58 -5.27 -15.87 -4.31
N HIS A 59 -4.89 -15.03 -5.26
CA HIS A 59 -3.50 -14.84 -5.65
C HIS A 59 -3.18 -13.35 -5.79
N PRO A 60 -3.19 -12.59 -4.68
CA PRO A 60 -2.80 -11.18 -4.72
C PRO A 60 -1.35 -11.06 -5.22
N ARG A 61 -1.09 -10.08 -6.06
CA ARG A 61 0.21 -9.96 -6.71
C ARG A 61 0.69 -8.52 -6.68
N ILE A 62 1.89 -8.30 -6.13
CA ILE A 62 2.49 -6.97 -6.10
C ILE A 62 2.86 -6.58 -7.54
N VAL A 63 2.40 -5.40 -7.98
CA VAL A 63 2.70 -4.88 -9.31
C VAL A 63 3.53 -3.62 -9.29
N ALA A 64 3.58 -2.90 -8.17
CA ALA A 64 4.43 -1.71 -8.04
C ALA A 64 4.73 -1.43 -6.58
N GLU A 65 5.93 -0.89 -6.33
CA GLU A 65 6.36 -0.45 -5.02
C GLU A 65 7.00 0.92 -5.16
N ILE A 66 6.50 1.89 -4.40
CA ILE A 66 7.03 3.25 -4.38
C ILE A 66 7.80 3.42 -3.08
N GLU A 67 9.06 3.83 -3.18
CA GLU A 67 9.90 4.07 -2.01
C GLU A 67 9.86 5.53 -1.59
N ILE A 68 10.12 5.75 -0.31
CA ILE A 68 10.21 7.08 0.29
C ILE A 68 11.50 7.20 1.08
N PRO A 69 12.01 8.44 1.28
CA PRO A 69 13.25 8.63 2.04
C PRO A 69 13.05 8.38 3.53
N GLN A 70 14.17 8.18 4.22
CA GLN A 70 14.18 8.08 5.67
C GLN A 70 13.72 9.40 6.28
N GLY A 71 13.03 9.33 7.41
CA GLY A 71 12.56 10.52 8.11
C GLY A 71 11.16 10.98 7.74
N VAL A 72 10.52 10.28 6.81
CA VAL A 72 9.10 10.52 6.47
C VAL A 72 8.37 9.20 6.44
N HIS A 73 7.04 9.26 6.53
CA HIS A 73 6.20 8.09 6.26
C HIS A 73 5.02 8.48 5.37
N SER A 74 4.43 7.47 4.72
CA SER A 74 3.39 7.67 3.72
C SER A 74 2.28 6.63 3.93
N HIS A 75 1.62 6.73 5.08
CA HIS A 75 0.68 5.69 5.50
C HIS A 75 -0.76 5.89 4.99
N LYS A 76 -1.03 7.01 4.32
CA LYS A 76 -2.36 7.33 3.82
C LYS A 76 -2.37 7.35 2.30
N VAL A 77 -3.41 6.79 1.73
CA VAL A 77 -3.57 6.72 0.28
C VAL A 77 -5.03 6.95 -0.08
N ARG A 78 -5.26 7.67 -1.17
CA ARG A 78 -6.58 7.86 -1.76
C ARG A 78 -6.46 7.64 -3.26
N VAL A 79 -7.46 7.01 -3.84
CA VAL A 79 -7.48 6.72 -5.27
C VAL A 79 -8.83 7.11 -5.83
N SER A 80 -8.81 7.70 -7.03
CA SER A 80 -10.01 7.96 -7.80
C SER A 80 -9.64 7.87 -9.28
N GLY A 81 -10.14 6.84 -9.97
CA GLY A 81 -9.79 6.59 -11.36
C GLY A 81 -8.28 6.39 -11.53
N ASP A 82 -7.68 7.21 -12.36
CA ASP A 82 -6.25 7.14 -12.68
C ASP A 82 -5.38 8.03 -11.81
N ILE A 83 -5.92 8.56 -10.73
CA ILE A 83 -5.18 9.46 -9.83
C ILE A 83 -5.06 8.84 -8.46
N MET A 84 -3.86 8.87 -7.92
CA MET A 84 -3.56 8.45 -6.55
C MET A 84 -2.91 9.60 -5.79
N LEU A 85 -3.39 9.82 -4.58
CA LEU A 85 -2.84 10.80 -3.65
C LEU A 85 -2.22 10.06 -2.48
N VAL A 86 -1.01 10.46 -2.11
CA VAL A 86 -0.34 9.93 -0.92
C VAL A 86 0.25 11.06 -0.11
N ASN A 87 0.27 10.91 1.20
CA ASN A 87 0.91 11.88 2.07
C ASN A 87 2.39 11.54 2.25
N LEU A 88 3.19 12.57 2.48
CA LEU A 88 4.52 12.42 3.07
C LEU A 88 4.54 13.26 4.34
N GLU A 89 4.70 12.60 5.47
CA GLU A 89 4.67 13.24 6.77
C GLU A 89 6.01 13.05 7.45
N ARG A 90 6.57 14.14 8.01
CA ARG A 90 7.83 14.04 8.77
C ARG A 90 7.62 13.18 10.00
N TYR A 91 8.53 12.24 10.19
CA TYR A 91 8.39 11.27 11.24
C TYR A 91 9.76 10.83 11.74
N ARG A 92 10.01 11.07 13.03
CA ARG A 92 11.24 10.62 13.70
C ARG A 92 12.52 11.07 12.99
N SER A 93 12.53 12.27 12.42
CA SER A 93 13.72 12.80 11.77
C SER A 93 14.14 14.10 12.39
N LYS A 94 15.46 14.27 12.59
CA LYS A 94 16.06 15.53 12.99
C LYS A 94 16.28 16.43 11.78
N GLU A 95 16.33 15.89 10.59
CA GLU A 95 16.54 16.64 9.37
C GLU A 95 15.19 17.03 8.76
N LYS A 96 15.19 18.18 8.08
CA LYS A 96 14.00 18.62 7.37
C LYS A 96 13.88 17.84 6.07
N GLN A 97 13.04 16.82 6.06
CA GLN A 97 12.67 16.12 4.85
C GLN A 97 11.49 16.84 4.20
N PRO A 98 11.39 16.83 2.86
CA PRO A 98 10.20 17.32 2.19
C PRO A 98 8.97 16.57 2.69
N ALA A 99 7.92 17.31 2.98
CA ALA A 99 6.65 16.74 3.45
C ALA A 99 5.51 17.42 2.72
N GLY A 100 4.41 16.71 2.53
CA GLY A 100 3.27 17.23 1.83
C GLY A 100 2.45 16.15 1.14
N LEU A 101 1.84 16.51 0.02
CA LEU A 101 0.95 15.66 -0.74
C LEU A 101 1.55 15.37 -2.11
N LYS A 102 1.74 14.11 -2.42
CA LYS A 102 2.15 13.68 -3.77
C LYS A 102 0.97 13.17 -4.56
N VAL A 103 0.97 13.48 -5.84
CA VAL A 103 -0.04 13.05 -6.80
C VAL A 103 0.62 12.17 -7.83
N TYR A 104 0.03 11.00 -8.07
CA TYR A 104 0.51 10.03 -9.05
C TYR A 104 -0.53 9.78 -10.12
N ASP A 105 -0.07 9.67 -11.36
CA ASP A 105 -0.83 9.08 -12.44
C ASP A 105 -0.66 7.57 -12.35
N ILE A 106 -1.77 6.86 -12.17
CA ILE A 106 -1.81 5.41 -12.06
C ILE A 106 -2.63 4.78 -13.18
N SER A 107 -2.70 5.43 -14.35
CA SER A 107 -3.34 4.84 -15.52
C SER A 107 -2.72 3.50 -15.89
N ASN A 108 -1.42 3.34 -15.65
CA ASN A 108 -0.76 2.05 -15.64
C ASN A 108 -0.37 1.72 -14.19
N ARG A 109 -1.10 0.80 -13.56
CA ARG A 109 -0.89 0.44 -12.15
C ARG A 109 0.50 -0.13 -11.90
N ASP A 110 1.12 -0.74 -12.90
CA ASP A 110 2.46 -1.30 -12.79
C ASP A 110 3.54 -0.21 -12.79
N LYS A 111 3.22 0.98 -13.28
CA LYS A 111 4.18 2.07 -13.44
C LYS A 111 3.57 3.39 -12.97
N PRO A 112 3.36 3.55 -11.66
CA PRO A 112 2.87 4.82 -11.14
C PRO A 112 3.86 5.94 -11.44
N LYS A 113 3.33 7.10 -11.85
CA LYS A 113 4.15 8.24 -12.24
C LYS A 113 3.81 9.45 -11.38
N GLU A 114 4.78 9.98 -10.68
CA GLU A 114 4.59 11.19 -9.90
C GLU A 114 4.37 12.38 -10.86
N ILE A 115 3.27 13.11 -10.66
CA ILE A 115 2.93 14.25 -11.51
C ILE A 115 2.87 15.57 -10.75
N ALA A 116 2.80 15.54 -9.43
CA ALA A 116 2.83 16.76 -8.61
C ALA A 116 3.25 16.45 -7.18
N PHE A 117 3.86 17.43 -6.55
CA PHE A 117 4.22 17.38 -5.13
C PHE A 117 3.92 18.74 -4.51
N PHE A 118 2.91 18.77 -3.65
CA PHE A 118 2.52 19.99 -2.92
C PHE A 118 3.14 19.93 -1.53
N GLN A 119 4.18 20.68 -1.33
CA GLN A 119 4.89 20.77 -0.05
C GLN A 119 4.23 21.76 0.88
#